data_8a3e312b39827ac220861e85be4ee9e6
#
_entry.id   8a3e312b39827ac220861e85be4ee9e6
#
_cell.length_a   1.000
_cell.length_b   1.000
_cell.length_c   1.000
_cell.angle_alpha   90.00
_cell.angle_beta   90.00
_cell.angle_gamma   90.00
#
_symmetry.space_group_name_H-M   'P 1'
#
loop_
_entity.id
_entity.type
_entity.pdbx_description
1 polymer ?
#
loop_
_entity_poly.entity_id
_entity_poly.type
_entity_poly.pdbx_seq_one_letter_code
_entity_poly.pdbx_strand_id
1 'polypeptide(L)'
;SSLEAKHPGEKEYLQAVKEVLLSIEDVYNQHPEFEKNKIVERLVEPDRIFTFRVPWVDDKGEIQVNLGYRVQFNNSIGPYKGGIRFHPSVNLSILKFLGFEQTFKNALTTLPMGGAKGGSDFAPRGRSDAEIMRFCQSFILELWRNIGPDTDVPAGDIGVGGREVGYMYGMYKKLARE
;
A
#
# COMPACT_ATOMS: atom_id res chain seq x y z
N SER A 1 -11.65 -7.27 20.51
CA SER A 1 -10.21 -7.43 20.75
C SER A 1 -9.53 -6.07 20.94
N SER A 2 -8.28 -6.06 21.42
CA SER A 2 -7.53 -4.80 21.57
C SER A 2 -7.27 -4.11 20.23
N LEU A 3 -7.16 -4.87 19.13
CA LEU A 3 -6.99 -4.35 17.78
C LEU A 3 -8.24 -3.60 17.30
N GLU A 4 -9.44 -4.13 17.55
CA GLU A 4 -10.70 -3.46 17.19
C GLU A 4 -10.84 -2.11 17.88
N ALA A 5 -10.41 -2.02 19.14
CA ALA A 5 -10.43 -0.75 19.90
C ALA A 5 -9.46 0.28 19.32
N LYS A 6 -8.32 -0.15 18.79
CA LYS A 6 -7.31 0.72 18.16
C LYS A 6 -7.69 1.20 16.75
N HIS A 7 -8.47 0.40 16.03
CA HIS A 7 -8.82 0.64 14.62
C HIS A 7 -10.34 0.65 14.41
N PRO A 8 -11.09 1.54 15.08
CA PRO A 8 -12.55 1.57 14.97
C PRO A 8 -12.97 1.94 13.54
N GLY A 9 -13.93 1.19 12.99
CA GLY A 9 -14.48 1.45 11.65
C GLY A 9 -13.70 0.86 10.48
N GLU A 10 -12.52 0.29 10.71
CA GLU A 10 -11.68 -0.33 9.66
C GLU A 10 -12.12 -1.80 9.43
N LYS A 11 -13.34 -2.01 8.97
CA LYS A 11 -14.00 -3.32 8.89
C LYS A 11 -13.25 -4.32 7.99
N GLU A 12 -12.82 -3.88 6.82
CA GLU A 12 -12.12 -4.73 5.85
C GLU A 12 -10.80 -5.23 6.41
N TYR A 13 -10.04 -4.35 7.04
CA TYR A 13 -8.78 -4.69 7.68
C TYR A 13 -8.97 -5.65 8.86
N LEU A 14 -9.90 -5.36 9.75
CA LEU A 14 -10.18 -6.20 10.93
C LEU A 14 -10.67 -7.58 10.54
N GLN A 15 -11.49 -7.69 9.48
CA GLN A 15 -11.97 -8.96 8.97
C GLN A 15 -10.82 -9.81 8.39
N ALA A 16 -9.94 -9.21 7.59
CA ALA A 16 -8.79 -9.90 7.03
C ALA A 16 -7.83 -10.41 8.10
N VAL A 17 -7.55 -9.60 9.12
CA VAL A 17 -6.72 -10.02 10.27
C VAL A 17 -7.35 -11.23 10.97
N LYS A 18 -8.65 -11.18 11.23
CA LYS A 18 -9.36 -12.29 11.88
C LYS A 18 -9.24 -13.58 11.08
N GLU A 19 -9.48 -13.53 9.78
CA GLU A 19 -9.43 -14.72 8.91
C GLU A 19 -8.03 -15.34 8.88
N VAL A 20 -6.99 -14.53 8.73
CA VAL A 20 -5.61 -15.02 8.72
C VAL A 20 -5.21 -15.60 10.08
N LEU A 21 -5.52 -14.92 11.18
CA LEU A 21 -5.17 -15.39 12.52
C LEU A 21 -5.85 -16.74 12.84
N LEU A 22 -7.10 -16.91 12.45
CA LEU A 22 -7.79 -18.20 12.60
C LEU A 22 -7.12 -19.30 11.78
N SER A 23 -6.62 -18.97 10.59
CA SER A 23 -5.96 -19.96 9.72
C SER A 23 -4.60 -20.44 10.23
N ILE A 24 -3.92 -19.66 11.06
CA ILE A 24 -2.59 -19.97 11.60
C ILE A 24 -2.62 -20.38 13.08
N GLU A 25 -3.79 -20.44 13.71
CA GLU A 25 -3.96 -20.66 15.15
C GLU A 25 -3.28 -21.95 15.63
N ASP A 26 -3.45 -23.05 14.91
CA ASP A 26 -2.87 -24.35 15.27
C ASP A 26 -1.34 -24.31 15.28
N VAL A 27 -0.75 -23.66 14.28
CA VAL A 27 0.71 -23.48 14.18
C VAL A 27 1.20 -22.55 15.29
N TYR A 28 0.50 -21.45 15.53
CA TYR A 28 0.85 -20.50 16.58
C TYR A 28 0.89 -21.17 17.97
N ASN A 29 -0.10 -22.00 18.28
CA ASN A 29 -0.20 -22.69 19.57
C ASN A 29 0.90 -23.73 19.79
N GLN A 30 1.56 -24.22 18.74
CA GLN A 30 2.70 -25.13 18.82
C GLN A 30 4.02 -24.40 19.12
N HIS A 31 4.05 -23.06 19.09
CA HIS A 31 5.23 -22.22 19.20
C HIS A 31 5.07 -21.17 20.32
N PRO A 32 5.27 -21.56 21.61
CA PRO A 32 5.14 -20.62 22.74
C PRO A 32 6.05 -19.36 22.63
N GLU A 33 7.16 -19.49 21.90
CA GLU A 33 8.06 -18.37 21.62
C GLU A 33 7.41 -17.26 20.80
N PHE A 34 6.39 -17.56 20.01
CA PHE A 34 5.66 -16.56 19.23
C PHE A 34 4.88 -15.60 20.13
N GLU A 35 4.22 -16.13 21.17
CA GLU A 35 3.53 -15.31 22.16
C GLU A 35 4.51 -14.47 22.98
N LYS A 36 5.60 -15.07 23.43
CA LYS A 36 6.66 -14.39 24.18
C LYS A 36 7.25 -13.20 23.40
N ASN A 37 7.42 -13.34 22.09
CA ASN A 37 7.99 -12.33 21.22
C ASN A 37 6.94 -11.40 20.60
N LYS A 38 5.68 -11.51 20.99
CA LYS A 38 4.57 -10.68 20.50
C LYS A 38 4.45 -10.68 18.97
N ILE A 39 4.61 -11.87 18.37
CA ILE A 39 4.63 -12.01 16.92
C ILE A 39 3.30 -11.57 16.29
N VAL A 40 2.16 -11.99 16.84
CA VAL A 40 0.84 -11.60 16.30
C VAL A 40 0.64 -10.09 16.41
N GLU A 41 0.92 -9.50 17.56
CA GLU A 41 0.76 -8.06 17.77
C GLU A 41 1.63 -7.23 16.81
N ARG A 42 2.79 -7.75 16.43
CA ARG A 42 3.69 -7.12 15.45
C ARG A 42 3.24 -7.35 14.01
N LEU A 43 2.70 -8.52 13.70
CA LEU A 43 2.22 -8.85 12.35
C LEU A 43 0.95 -8.10 11.96
N VAL A 44 0.08 -7.79 12.91
CA VAL A 44 -1.20 -7.15 12.62
C VAL A 44 -1.16 -5.63 12.54
N GLU A 45 -0.04 -5.00 12.91
CA GLU A 45 0.14 -3.55 12.79
C GLU A 45 1.13 -3.25 11.65
N PRO A 46 0.81 -2.31 10.75
CA PRO A 46 1.77 -1.89 9.73
C PRO A 46 2.95 -1.14 10.34
N ASP A 47 4.12 -1.25 9.71
CA ASP A 47 5.32 -0.53 10.13
C ASP A 47 5.12 0.99 9.99
N ARG A 48 4.61 1.44 8.83
CA ARG A 48 4.38 2.86 8.51
C ARG A 48 3.22 3.05 7.57
N ILE A 49 2.54 4.17 7.73
CA ILE A 49 1.49 4.61 6.82
C ILE A 49 1.79 6.06 6.42
N PHE A 50 1.81 6.32 5.13
CA PHE A 50 1.87 7.66 4.56
C PHE A 50 0.50 8.02 4.00
N THR A 51 -0.05 9.14 4.44
CA THR A 51 -1.27 9.73 3.90
C THR A 51 -0.95 11.15 3.46
N PHE A 52 -1.28 11.49 2.22
CA PHE A 52 -0.91 12.77 1.63
C PHE A 52 -1.97 13.27 0.65
N ARG A 53 -2.00 14.59 0.46
CA ARG A 53 -2.81 15.24 -0.56
C ARG A 53 -2.13 15.11 -1.92
N VAL A 54 -2.94 14.88 -2.96
CA VAL A 54 -2.48 14.86 -4.35
C VAL A 54 -3.27 15.89 -5.14
N PRO A 55 -2.84 17.16 -5.19
CA PRO A 55 -3.44 18.16 -6.04
C PRO A 55 -2.96 17.96 -7.48
N TRP A 56 -3.88 18.09 -8.43
CA TRP A 56 -3.58 17.98 -9.86
C TRP A 56 -4.54 18.86 -10.67
N VAL A 57 -4.17 19.19 -11.90
CA VAL A 57 -4.96 20.06 -12.79
C VAL A 57 -5.61 19.21 -13.86
N ASP A 58 -6.92 19.35 -14.03
CA ASP A 58 -7.68 18.66 -15.08
C ASP A 58 -7.51 19.37 -16.45
N ASP A 59 -8.12 18.82 -17.49
CA ASP A 59 -8.01 19.36 -18.85
C ASP A 59 -8.77 20.69 -19.05
N LYS A 60 -9.61 21.05 -18.08
CA LYS A 60 -10.29 22.37 -18.06
C LYS A 60 -9.47 23.45 -17.34
N GLY A 61 -8.33 23.06 -16.76
CA GLY A 61 -7.50 23.96 -15.97
C GLY A 61 -7.95 24.10 -14.51
N GLU A 62 -8.87 23.27 -14.05
CA GLU A 62 -9.38 23.30 -12.69
C GLU A 62 -8.52 22.42 -11.78
N ILE A 63 -8.29 22.88 -10.54
CA ILE A 63 -7.55 22.14 -9.55
C ILE A 63 -8.43 21.10 -8.90
N GLN A 64 -8.00 19.85 -8.96
CA GLN A 64 -8.59 18.71 -8.29
C GLN A 64 -7.70 18.25 -7.13
N VAL A 65 -8.29 17.68 -6.08
CA VAL A 65 -7.54 17.17 -4.92
C VAL A 65 -8.02 15.77 -4.58
N ASN A 66 -7.10 14.82 -4.58
CA ASN A 66 -7.31 13.46 -4.12
C ASN A 66 -6.43 13.15 -2.91
N LEU A 67 -6.74 12.07 -2.21
CA LEU A 67 -5.88 11.51 -1.17
C LEU A 67 -5.03 10.39 -1.75
N GLY A 68 -3.76 10.38 -1.36
CA GLY A 68 -2.83 9.30 -1.65
C GLY A 68 -2.39 8.60 -0.38
N TYR A 69 -2.08 7.31 -0.50
CA TYR A 69 -1.67 6.44 0.60
C TYR A 69 -0.55 5.52 0.19
N ARG A 70 0.35 5.21 1.12
CA ARG A 70 1.25 4.08 1.05
C ARG A 70 1.32 3.41 2.42
N VAL A 71 0.93 2.16 2.49
CA VAL A 71 1.03 1.31 3.67
C VAL A 71 2.26 0.42 3.50
N GLN A 72 3.32 0.73 4.21
CA GLN A 72 4.50 -0.12 4.36
C GLN A 72 4.20 -1.08 5.51
N PHE A 73 3.69 -2.27 5.15
CA PHE A 73 3.09 -3.13 6.15
C PHE A 73 4.14 -3.89 6.95
N ASN A 74 5.06 -4.58 6.27
CA ASN A 74 6.07 -5.40 6.93
C ASN A 74 7.29 -5.61 6.01
N ASN A 75 8.50 -5.41 6.53
CA ASN A 75 9.75 -5.63 5.82
C ASN A 75 10.67 -6.65 6.50
N SER A 76 10.14 -7.51 7.34
CA SER A 76 10.93 -8.47 8.14
C SER A 76 11.75 -9.44 7.28
N ILE A 77 11.28 -9.78 6.08
CA ILE A 77 11.93 -10.74 5.18
C ILE A 77 12.51 -10.09 3.92
N GLY A 78 12.37 -8.79 3.74
CA GLY A 78 12.91 -8.07 2.59
C GLY A 78 12.21 -6.72 2.37
N PRO A 79 12.62 -5.95 1.35
CA PRO A 79 12.02 -4.67 1.04
C PRO A 79 10.51 -4.76 0.88
N TYR A 80 9.81 -3.69 1.25
CA TYR A 80 8.38 -3.59 1.02
C TYR A 80 8.08 -3.77 -0.47
N LYS A 81 7.08 -4.57 -0.79
CA LYS A 81 6.66 -4.84 -2.17
C LYS A 81 5.15 -4.94 -2.25
N GLY A 82 4.54 -4.17 -3.14
CA GLY A 82 3.10 -4.24 -3.37
C GLY A 82 2.58 -3.18 -4.34
N GLY A 83 1.39 -3.41 -4.85
CA GLY A 83 0.77 -2.59 -5.88
C GLY A 83 0.30 -1.23 -5.41
N ILE A 84 0.03 -0.36 -6.38
CA ILE A 84 -0.66 0.92 -6.22
C ILE A 84 -2.00 0.80 -6.94
N ARG A 85 -3.10 1.10 -6.25
CA ARG A 85 -4.47 1.06 -6.78
C ARG A 85 -5.05 2.46 -6.93
N PHE A 86 -5.55 2.78 -8.13
CA PHE A 86 -6.34 4.00 -8.37
C PHE A 86 -7.79 3.61 -8.63
N HIS A 87 -8.64 3.88 -7.64
CA HIS A 87 -10.06 3.60 -7.72
C HIS A 87 -10.83 4.45 -6.70
N PRO A 88 -12.03 4.96 -7.02
CA PRO A 88 -12.82 5.79 -6.09
C PRO A 88 -13.12 5.15 -4.74
N SER A 89 -13.15 3.81 -4.67
CA SER A 89 -13.39 3.08 -3.42
C SER A 89 -12.17 2.98 -2.50
N VAL A 90 -10.99 3.42 -2.94
CA VAL A 90 -9.77 3.34 -2.13
C VAL A 90 -9.90 4.19 -0.87
N ASN A 91 -9.64 3.58 0.26
CA ASN A 91 -9.49 4.20 1.56
C ASN A 91 -8.40 3.49 2.37
N LEU A 92 -8.07 4.03 3.53
CA LEU A 92 -6.99 3.48 4.35
C LEU A 92 -7.28 2.05 4.83
N SER A 93 -8.53 1.75 5.24
CA SER A 93 -8.91 0.41 5.70
C SER A 93 -8.67 -0.65 4.62
N ILE A 94 -9.09 -0.39 3.39
CA ILE A 94 -8.87 -1.28 2.25
C ILE A 94 -7.37 -1.48 1.97
N LEU A 95 -6.58 -0.41 2.01
CA LEU A 95 -5.13 -0.52 1.77
C LEU A 95 -4.38 -1.23 2.90
N LYS A 96 -4.81 -1.08 4.14
CA LYS A 96 -4.28 -1.86 5.27
C LYS A 96 -4.62 -3.35 5.11
N PHE A 97 -5.85 -3.66 4.77
CA PHE A 97 -6.29 -5.01 4.44
C PHE A 97 -5.41 -5.63 3.34
N LEU A 98 -5.27 -4.94 2.22
CA LEU A 98 -4.50 -5.43 1.08
C LEU A 98 -2.99 -5.52 1.37
N GLY A 99 -2.44 -4.59 2.16
CA GLY A 99 -1.04 -4.62 2.59
C GLY A 99 -0.75 -5.78 3.56
N PHE A 100 -1.68 -6.06 4.45
CA PHE A 100 -1.62 -7.22 5.34
C PHE A 100 -1.60 -8.53 4.54
N GLU A 101 -2.55 -8.73 3.63
CA GLU A 101 -2.58 -9.91 2.76
C GLU A 101 -1.34 -10.01 1.86
N GLN A 102 -0.86 -8.88 1.32
CA GLN A 102 0.33 -8.86 0.49
C GLN A 102 1.57 -9.35 1.22
N THR A 103 1.69 -9.07 2.51
CA THR A 103 2.78 -9.55 3.36
C THR A 103 2.83 -11.09 3.36
N PHE A 104 1.71 -11.75 3.58
CA PHE A 104 1.63 -13.22 3.56
C PHE A 104 1.78 -13.79 2.16
N LYS A 105 1.17 -13.17 1.16
CA LYS A 105 1.29 -13.58 -0.23
C LYS A 105 2.76 -13.59 -0.69
N ASN A 106 3.51 -12.54 -0.37
CA ASN A 106 4.92 -12.44 -0.71
C ASN A 106 5.77 -13.46 0.07
N ALA A 107 5.48 -13.68 1.35
CA ALA A 107 6.16 -14.69 2.17
C ALA A 107 6.03 -16.11 1.58
N LEU A 108 4.86 -16.45 1.05
CA LEU A 108 4.59 -17.75 0.43
C LEU A 108 5.38 -17.96 -0.89
N THR A 109 5.92 -16.92 -1.49
CA THR A 109 6.79 -17.06 -2.67
C THR A 109 8.18 -17.60 -2.34
N THR A 110 8.56 -17.60 -1.06
CA THR A 110 9.92 -17.90 -0.56
C THR A 110 10.99 -16.88 -0.96
N LEU A 111 10.62 -15.83 -1.68
CA LEU A 111 11.53 -14.75 -2.04
C LEU A 111 11.65 -13.70 -0.91
N PRO A 112 12.78 -12.99 -0.81
CA PRO A 112 13.01 -12.01 0.25
C PRO A 112 12.26 -10.68 -0.04
N MET A 113 10.94 -10.72 0.01
CA MET A 113 10.06 -9.58 -0.23
C MET A 113 9.12 -9.37 0.94
N GLY A 114 9.08 -8.16 1.46
CA GLY A 114 8.08 -7.71 2.42
C GLY A 114 6.73 -7.38 1.78
N GLY A 115 5.84 -6.76 2.51
CA GLY A 115 4.49 -6.40 2.05
C GLY A 115 4.21 -4.91 2.15
N ALA A 116 3.60 -4.37 1.10
CA ALA A 116 3.11 -3.00 1.04
C ALA A 116 1.88 -2.89 0.15
N LYS A 117 1.13 -1.82 0.31
CA LYS A 117 0.05 -1.44 -0.60
C LYS A 117 -0.11 0.07 -0.62
N GLY A 118 -0.33 0.62 -1.80
CA GLY A 118 -0.61 2.04 -1.98
C GLY A 118 -1.82 2.28 -2.82
N GLY A 119 -2.20 3.53 -2.94
CA GLY A 119 -3.29 3.91 -3.80
C GLY A 119 -3.83 5.30 -3.56
N SER A 120 -4.89 5.60 -4.29
CA SER A 120 -5.63 6.85 -4.21
C SER A 120 -7.09 6.62 -4.58
N ASP A 121 -7.97 7.47 -4.06
CA ASP A 121 -9.38 7.56 -4.46
C ASP A 121 -9.57 8.17 -5.87
N PHE A 122 -8.47 8.47 -6.56
CA PHE A 122 -8.48 8.94 -7.95
C PHE A 122 -9.12 7.92 -8.88
N ALA A 123 -10.03 8.38 -9.75
CA ALA A 123 -10.71 7.57 -10.76
C ALA A 123 -10.06 7.80 -12.13
N PRO A 124 -9.18 6.90 -12.63
CA PRO A 124 -8.53 7.09 -13.93
C PRO A 124 -9.47 6.89 -15.12
N ARG A 125 -10.58 6.15 -14.91
CA ARG A 125 -11.53 5.86 -15.98
C ARG A 125 -12.20 7.13 -16.50
N GLY A 126 -12.12 7.34 -17.83
CA GLY A 126 -12.69 8.53 -18.48
C GLY A 126 -11.80 9.77 -18.42
N ARG A 127 -10.59 9.67 -17.86
CA ARG A 127 -9.59 10.74 -17.86
C ARG A 127 -8.69 10.65 -19.09
N SER A 128 -8.18 11.79 -19.54
CA SER A 128 -7.19 11.83 -20.61
C SER A 128 -5.84 11.31 -20.14
N ASP A 129 -4.97 10.92 -21.07
CA ASP A 129 -3.60 10.53 -20.76
C ASP A 129 -2.83 11.66 -20.07
N ALA A 130 -3.09 12.91 -20.48
CA ALA A 130 -2.47 14.09 -19.87
C ALA A 130 -2.92 14.31 -18.42
N GLU A 131 -4.20 14.12 -18.12
CA GLU A 131 -4.73 14.17 -16.74
C GLU A 131 -4.10 13.10 -15.88
N ILE A 132 -4.06 11.84 -16.36
CA ILE A 132 -3.47 10.69 -15.65
C ILE A 132 -1.98 10.94 -15.41
N MET A 133 -1.26 11.46 -16.40
CA MET A 133 0.15 11.79 -16.25
C MET A 133 0.37 12.85 -15.16
N ARG A 134 -0.40 13.94 -15.17
CA ARG A 134 -0.31 15.00 -14.14
C ARG A 134 -0.62 14.45 -12.75
N PHE A 135 -1.65 13.60 -12.64
CA PHE A 135 -1.97 12.94 -11.37
C PHE A 135 -0.82 12.05 -10.89
N CYS A 136 -0.30 11.16 -11.74
CA CYS A 136 0.81 10.26 -11.39
C CYS A 136 2.06 11.03 -10.96
N GLN A 137 2.38 12.13 -11.64
CA GLN A 137 3.51 12.97 -11.28
C GLN A 137 3.32 13.61 -9.91
N SER A 138 2.14 14.15 -9.62
CA SER A 138 1.82 14.74 -8.32
C SER A 138 1.82 13.69 -7.20
N PHE A 139 1.31 12.49 -7.47
CA PHE A 139 1.34 11.37 -6.53
C PHE A 139 2.78 11.00 -6.13
N ILE A 140 3.68 10.88 -7.08
CA ILE A 140 5.09 10.54 -6.84
C ILE A 140 5.86 11.69 -6.19
N LEU A 141 5.53 12.95 -6.43
CA LEU A 141 6.13 14.08 -5.72
C LEU A 141 6.04 13.95 -4.19
N GLU A 142 4.94 13.37 -3.70
CA GLU A 142 4.75 13.13 -2.27
C GLU A 142 5.42 11.84 -1.79
N LEU A 143 5.50 10.81 -2.64
CA LEU A 143 5.89 9.47 -2.23
C LEU A 143 7.38 9.15 -2.45
N TRP A 144 8.07 9.78 -3.40
CA TRP A 144 9.36 9.34 -3.91
C TRP A 144 10.47 9.14 -2.87
N ARG A 145 10.48 9.94 -1.79
CA ARG A 145 11.47 9.82 -0.73
C ARG A 145 11.34 8.55 0.11
N ASN A 146 10.18 7.90 0.05
CA ASN A 146 9.84 6.75 0.88
C ASN A 146 9.86 5.43 0.11
N ILE A 147 10.16 5.46 -1.19
CA ILE A 147 10.25 4.29 -2.07
C ILE A 147 11.63 4.20 -2.71
N GLY A 148 11.95 3.04 -3.24
CA GLY A 148 13.22 2.79 -3.92
C GLY A 148 13.52 1.31 -4.06
N PRO A 149 14.53 0.93 -4.86
CA PRO A 149 14.79 -0.47 -5.21
C PRO A 149 15.11 -1.36 -3.99
N ASP A 150 15.72 -0.80 -2.96
CA ASP A 150 16.12 -1.53 -1.76
C ASP A 150 15.24 -1.25 -0.53
N THR A 151 14.23 -0.41 -0.66
CA THR A 151 13.38 0.04 0.44
C THR A 151 11.93 -0.41 0.25
N ASP A 152 11.30 0.08 -0.80
CA ASP A 152 9.89 -0.16 -1.11
C ASP A 152 9.67 -0.10 -2.62
N VAL A 153 9.28 -1.21 -3.21
CA VAL A 153 9.12 -1.35 -4.67
C VAL A 153 7.64 -1.44 -5.02
N PRO A 154 7.05 -0.35 -5.51
CA PRO A 154 5.67 -0.35 -6.00
C PRO A 154 5.50 -1.17 -7.28
N ALA A 155 4.26 -1.57 -7.55
CA ALA A 155 3.85 -2.24 -8.77
C ALA A 155 2.45 -1.78 -9.20
N GLY A 156 1.97 -2.27 -10.35
CA GLY A 156 0.60 -2.05 -10.78
C GLY A 156 -0.43 -2.85 -9.98
N ASP A 157 -1.66 -2.36 -9.99
CA ASP A 157 -2.85 -2.99 -9.44
C ASP A 157 -4.09 -2.43 -10.17
N ILE A 158 -5.30 -2.56 -9.64
CA ILE A 158 -6.51 -2.01 -10.24
C ILE A 158 -6.33 -0.50 -10.55
N GLY A 159 -6.60 -0.10 -11.78
CA GLY A 159 -6.46 1.28 -12.24
C GLY A 159 -5.03 1.76 -12.48
N VAL A 160 -4.05 0.89 -12.32
CA VAL A 160 -2.62 1.19 -12.53
C VAL A 160 -1.98 0.12 -13.41
N GLY A 161 -1.85 0.42 -14.67
CA GLY A 161 -1.18 -0.42 -15.66
C GLY A 161 0.19 0.13 -16.04
N GLY A 162 0.73 -0.39 -17.17
CA GLY A 162 2.05 0.01 -17.65
C GLY A 162 2.19 1.51 -17.95
N ARG A 163 1.13 2.16 -18.42
CA ARG A 163 1.08 3.60 -18.66
C ARG A 163 1.29 4.40 -17.37
N GLU A 164 0.51 4.12 -16.35
CA GLU A 164 0.58 4.79 -15.05
C GLU A 164 1.93 4.54 -14.37
N VAL A 165 2.41 3.30 -14.39
CA VAL A 165 3.74 2.94 -13.87
C VAL A 165 4.83 3.72 -14.61
N GLY A 166 4.73 3.84 -15.94
CA GLY A 166 5.66 4.63 -16.74
C GLY A 166 5.70 6.11 -16.33
N TYR A 167 4.54 6.74 -16.12
CA TYR A 167 4.46 8.12 -15.66
C TYR A 167 5.05 8.29 -14.25
N MET A 168 4.75 7.39 -13.33
CA MET A 168 5.29 7.42 -11.97
C MET A 168 6.81 7.19 -11.96
N TYR A 169 7.29 6.19 -12.69
CA TYR A 169 8.71 5.87 -12.77
C TYR A 169 9.53 6.99 -13.41
N GLY A 170 9.03 7.60 -14.48
CA GLY A 170 9.70 8.73 -15.13
C GLY A 170 9.88 9.92 -14.18
N MET A 171 8.87 10.23 -13.38
CA MET A 171 8.96 11.28 -12.37
C MET A 171 9.91 10.88 -11.22
N TYR A 172 9.83 9.63 -10.76
CA TYR A 172 10.72 9.10 -9.72
C TYR A 172 12.20 9.25 -10.14
N LYS A 173 12.56 8.78 -11.33
CA LYS A 173 13.94 8.89 -11.84
C LYS A 173 14.43 10.34 -11.88
N LYS A 174 13.58 11.24 -12.30
CA LYS A 174 13.92 12.67 -12.35
C LYS A 174 14.18 13.25 -10.96
N LEU A 175 13.40 12.86 -9.96
CA LEU A 175 13.53 13.34 -8.57
C LEU A 175 14.70 12.70 -7.85
N ALA A 176 14.85 11.38 -7.99
CA ALA A 176 15.93 10.60 -7.36
C ALA A 176 17.28 10.77 -8.04
N ARG A 177 17.30 11.30 -9.28
CA ARG A 177 18.52 11.46 -10.11
C ARG A 177 19.22 10.12 -10.43
N GLU A 178 18.42 9.08 -10.67
CA GLU A 178 18.88 7.74 -11.05
C GLU A 178 18.77 7.50 -12.57
#